data_4df86dad5993cd1f4f050e4a0a34e20a
#
_entry.id   4df86dad5993cd1f4f050e4a0a34e20a
#
_cell.length_a   1.000
_cell.length_b   1.000
_cell.length_c   1.000
_cell.angle_alpha   90.00
_cell.angle_beta   90.00
_cell.angle_gamma   90.00
#
_symmetry.space_group_name_H-M   'P 1'
#
loop_
_entity.id
_entity.type
_entity.pdbx_description
1 polymer ?
#
loop_
_entity_poly.entity_id
_entity_poly.type
_entity_poly.pdbx_seq_one_letter_code
_entity_poly.pdbx_strand_id
1 'polypeptide(L)'
;MKRRTFLKSMAATGIAASISGASGIVLPGKAEAAKKIDIGEIKSLKIDVLTETSWFDNVVFKKNIMDYGGAMTNQYTIPWEWDNAGGYSALITVTTLEDEERTFMMDFGWNNEWMDYIYEETSDVASKLTNGEIEFVVLSHWHLDHLWGIESTLKRKQDITIYAPKTYYPEDMALLKEKAHHKAKNKDTGEMMQICQNDYPHQGKLVLCDPAGEKREDIYRLMPGVAIKNFDVPILLRVRGENVLYFNVKDKGIVTVTGCCHPGILSLFSYARKNFAGYQPYGCYGGLHISLFETWEPKFDDIIKGVKTFKIQKLGCNHCTGWIWAEKASESGIPVVKGTDKYKTYKKFSTVAKTSNVFLTNGDTVTF
;
A
#
# COMPACT_ATOMS: atom_id res chain seq x y z
N MET A 1 32.81 -18.51 7.60
CA MET A 1 31.67 -19.33 8.10
C MET A 1 30.67 -19.50 6.97
N LYS A 2 30.18 -20.71 6.72
CA LYS A 2 29.51 -21.09 5.45
C LYS A 2 28.07 -20.58 5.38
N ARG A 3 27.72 -19.94 4.26
CA ARG A 3 26.40 -19.33 3.90
C ARG A 3 25.19 -20.29 3.88
N ARG A 4 25.30 -21.52 4.36
CA ARG A 4 24.25 -22.55 4.26
C ARG A 4 23.33 -22.68 5.49
N THR A 5 23.60 -21.97 6.58
CA THR A 5 22.86 -22.18 7.86
C THR A 5 21.71 -21.18 8.08
N PHE A 6 21.66 -20.08 7.32
CA PHE A 6 20.66 -19.02 7.52
C PHE A 6 19.29 -19.29 6.85
N LEU A 7 19.23 -20.16 5.85
CA LEU A 7 18.00 -20.45 5.11
C LEU A 7 17.18 -21.65 5.67
N LYS A 8 17.62 -22.29 6.76
CA LYS A 8 16.92 -23.44 7.34
C LYS A 8 16.05 -23.15 8.55
N SER A 9 16.00 -21.91 9.04
CA SER A 9 15.25 -21.56 10.26
C SER A 9 13.84 -20.98 10.02
N MET A 10 13.37 -20.89 8.76
CA MET A 10 12.01 -20.40 8.46
C MET A 10 11.04 -21.48 7.94
N ALA A 11 11.40 -22.73 8.05
CA ALA A 11 10.51 -23.84 7.65
C ALA A 11 10.56 -24.93 8.69
N ALA A 12 9.89 -24.77 9.83
CA ALA A 12 9.36 -25.87 10.66
C ALA A 12 8.83 -25.33 12.01
N THR A 13 7.55 -25.00 12.06
CA THR A 13 6.73 -25.19 13.27
C THR A 13 5.37 -25.71 12.84
N GLY A 14 5.38 -26.92 12.30
CA GLY A 14 4.20 -27.77 12.28
C GLY A 14 4.07 -28.44 13.65
N ILE A 15 3.12 -28.04 14.45
CA ILE A 15 2.78 -28.75 15.68
C ILE A 15 1.94 -29.97 15.28
N ALA A 16 2.57 -31.16 15.30
CA ALA A 16 1.86 -32.41 15.32
C ALA A 16 1.46 -32.68 16.78
N ALA A 17 0.22 -32.45 17.12
CA ALA A 17 -0.36 -32.95 18.39
C ALA A 17 -0.82 -34.39 18.19
N SER A 18 -0.09 -35.35 18.80
CA SER A 18 -0.54 -36.71 18.97
C SER A 18 -1.67 -36.75 20.00
N ILE A 19 -2.86 -37.11 19.58
CA ILE A 19 -3.98 -37.41 20.47
C ILE A 19 -4.12 -38.94 20.54
N SER A 20 -3.73 -39.51 21.70
CA SER A 20 -4.17 -40.81 22.11
C SER A 20 -5.18 -40.64 23.26
N GLY A 21 -6.40 -41.12 23.05
CA GLY A 21 -7.41 -41.17 24.12
C GLY A 21 -8.85 -41.14 23.60
N ALA A 22 -9.51 -42.23 23.79
CA ALA A 22 -10.81 -42.62 23.23
C ALA A 22 -12.01 -41.77 23.68
N SER A 23 -13.05 -41.90 22.87
CA SER A 23 -14.50 -41.78 23.12
C SER A 23 -15.12 -40.39 22.95
N GLY A 24 -16.00 -40.35 21.95
CA GLY A 24 -16.97 -39.29 21.71
C GLY A 24 -16.77 -38.59 20.36
N ILE A 25 -17.25 -39.24 19.30
CA ILE A 25 -17.43 -38.55 18.02
C ILE A 25 -18.56 -37.51 18.23
N VAL A 26 -18.18 -36.33 18.68
CA VAL A 26 -19.03 -35.14 18.49
C VAL A 26 -18.90 -34.78 17.02
N LEU A 27 -19.89 -35.14 16.21
CA LEU A 27 -20.03 -34.65 14.88
C LEU A 27 -19.99 -33.09 14.99
N PRO A 28 -19.08 -32.42 14.27
CA PRO A 28 -19.09 -30.97 14.30
C PRO A 28 -20.48 -30.54 13.80
N GLY A 29 -21.22 -29.86 14.68
CA GLY A 29 -22.47 -29.21 14.27
C GLY A 29 -22.15 -28.40 13.02
N LYS A 30 -23.07 -28.36 12.03
CA LYS A 30 -22.90 -27.56 10.82
C LYS A 30 -22.45 -26.17 11.29
N ALA A 31 -21.18 -25.83 11.04
CA ALA A 31 -20.71 -24.48 11.28
C ALA A 31 -21.64 -23.59 10.46
N GLU A 32 -22.45 -22.78 11.11
CA GLU A 32 -23.23 -21.75 10.43
C GLU A 32 -22.26 -20.95 9.55
N ALA A 33 -22.52 -20.93 8.24
CA ALA A 33 -21.68 -20.18 7.32
C ALA A 33 -21.67 -18.73 7.81
N ALA A 34 -20.52 -18.20 8.21
CA ALA A 34 -20.40 -16.85 8.71
C ALA A 34 -21.09 -15.90 7.74
N LYS A 35 -21.98 -15.04 8.26
CA LYS A 35 -22.73 -14.09 7.44
C LYS A 35 -21.75 -13.20 6.68
N LYS A 36 -21.84 -13.21 5.36
CA LYS A 36 -20.98 -12.36 4.54
C LYS A 36 -21.30 -10.89 4.74
N ILE A 37 -20.26 -10.07 4.63
CA ILE A 37 -20.33 -8.61 4.82
C ILE A 37 -20.83 -7.99 3.51
N ASP A 38 -21.93 -7.26 3.58
CA ASP A 38 -22.37 -6.40 2.49
C ASP A 38 -21.81 -5.00 2.72
N ILE A 39 -20.92 -4.53 1.84
CA ILE A 39 -20.33 -3.19 1.92
C ILE A 39 -21.12 -2.13 1.13
N GLY A 40 -22.20 -2.50 0.44
CA GLY A 40 -22.91 -1.63 -0.50
C GLY A 40 -22.20 -1.57 -1.85
N GLU A 41 -22.56 -0.56 -2.67
CA GLU A 41 -22.01 -0.39 -4.02
C GLU A 41 -21.68 1.08 -4.32
N ILE A 42 -20.76 1.28 -5.25
CA ILE A 42 -20.45 2.56 -5.92
C ILE A 42 -20.71 2.44 -7.41
N LYS A 43 -20.92 3.54 -8.11
CA LYS A 43 -21.14 3.59 -9.55
C LYS A 43 -19.82 3.40 -10.32
N SER A 44 -18.75 4.09 -9.90
CA SER A 44 -17.45 4.00 -10.53
C SER A 44 -16.32 4.34 -9.56
N LEU A 45 -15.12 3.89 -9.89
CA LEU A 45 -13.88 4.20 -9.19
C LEU A 45 -12.86 4.73 -10.20
N LYS A 46 -12.28 5.89 -9.91
CA LYS A 46 -11.15 6.48 -10.63
C LYS A 46 -9.97 6.63 -9.68
N ILE A 47 -8.77 6.29 -10.15
CA ILE A 47 -7.53 6.42 -9.40
C ILE A 47 -6.53 7.17 -10.27
N ASP A 48 -6.09 8.33 -9.81
CA ASP A 48 -5.02 9.12 -10.39
C ASP A 48 -3.72 8.83 -9.62
N VAL A 49 -2.70 8.37 -10.32
CA VAL A 49 -1.39 8.07 -9.72
C VAL A 49 -0.66 9.38 -9.48
N LEU A 50 -0.48 9.78 -8.23
CA LEU A 50 0.27 10.99 -7.87
C LEU A 50 1.76 10.71 -7.92
N THR A 51 2.20 9.67 -7.22
CA THR A 51 3.58 9.20 -7.26
C THR A 51 3.68 7.69 -7.03
N GLU A 52 4.71 7.10 -7.59
CA GLU A 52 5.09 5.71 -7.39
C GLU A 52 6.62 5.55 -7.50
N THR A 53 7.16 4.39 -7.18
CA THR A 53 8.60 4.18 -7.01
C THR A 53 9.41 3.93 -8.29
N SER A 54 8.86 4.09 -9.49
CA SER A 54 9.67 3.83 -10.71
C SER A 54 10.90 4.71 -10.84
N TRP A 55 10.98 5.81 -10.12
CA TRP A 55 12.14 6.70 -10.07
C TRP A 55 13.03 6.50 -8.87
N PHE A 56 12.63 5.61 -7.97
CA PHE A 56 13.39 5.25 -6.79
C PHE A 56 14.36 4.10 -7.13
N ASP A 57 15.63 4.24 -6.76
CA ASP A 57 16.59 3.15 -6.92
C ASP A 57 16.43 2.14 -5.77
N ASN A 58 15.66 1.09 -6.02
CA ASN A 58 15.48 0.01 -5.05
C ASN A 58 16.80 -0.70 -4.66
N VAL A 59 17.83 -0.60 -5.46
CA VAL A 59 19.17 -1.15 -5.12
C VAL A 59 19.82 -0.29 -4.06
N VAL A 60 19.74 1.05 -4.19
CA VAL A 60 20.21 2.00 -3.17
C VAL A 60 19.41 1.84 -1.88
N PHE A 61 18.08 1.76 -1.98
CA PHE A 61 17.21 1.52 -0.83
C PHE A 61 17.58 0.24 -0.07
N LYS A 62 17.77 -0.87 -0.78
CA LYS A 62 18.24 -2.14 -0.20
C LYS A 62 19.61 -2.02 0.44
N LYS A 63 20.53 -1.31 -0.21
CA LYS A 63 21.87 -1.07 0.33
C LYS A 63 21.79 -0.30 1.63
N ASN A 64 21.03 0.79 1.68
CA ASN A 64 20.83 1.59 2.88
C ASN A 64 20.29 0.74 4.04
N ILE A 65 19.27 -0.08 3.81
CA ILE A 65 18.75 -1.00 4.83
C ILE A 65 19.85 -1.94 5.33
N MET A 66 20.57 -2.60 4.44
CA MET A 66 21.59 -3.60 4.81
C MET A 66 22.77 -2.98 5.55
N ASP A 67 23.19 -1.79 5.15
CA ASP A 67 24.30 -1.06 5.74
C ASP A 67 23.99 -0.56 7.16
N TYR A 68 22.74 -0.31 7.48
CA TYR A 68 22.30 0.24 8.77
C TYR A 68 21.60 -0.77 9.69
N GLY A 69 21.78 -2.07 9.47
CA GLY A 69 21.35 -3.11 10.41
C GLY A 69 20.35 -4.14 9.84
N GLY A 70 19.98 -4.01 8.58
CA GLY A 70 19.13 -4.99 7.87
C GLY A 70 17.65 -4.85 8.18
N ALA A 71 16.91 -5.90 7.85
CA ALA A 71 15.44 -5.92 7.86
C ALA A 71 14.76 -5.57 9.20
N MET A 72 15.50 -5.70 10.31
CA MET A 72 14.98 -5.48 11.66
C MET A 72 15.43 -4.13 12.25
N THR A 73 16.02 -3.26 11.46
CA THR A 73 16.39 -1.92 11.92
C THR A 73 15.18 -0.98 11.99
N ASN A 74 15.30 0.09 12.78
CA ASN A 74 14.30 1.16 12.78
C ASN A 74 14.56 2.07 11.57
N GLN A 75 13.56 2.31 10.73
CA GLN A 75 13.70 3.15 9.52
C GLN A 75 14.17 4.58 9.82
N TYR A 76 13.89 5.11 10.99
CA TYR A 76 14.32 6.45 11.43
C TYR A 76 15.80 6.53 11.81
N THR A 77 16.53 5.43 11.79
CA THR A 77 17.99 5.41 12.02
C THR A 77 18.81 5.32 10.73
N ILE A 78 18.13 5.22 9.58
CA ILE A 78 18.77 5.11 8.28
C ILE A 78 18.83 6.51 7.64
N PRO A 79 20.01 7.01 7.23
CA PRO A 79 20.13 8.28 6.50
C PRO A 79 19.72 8.08 5.03
N TRP A 80 18.41 8.10 4.79
CA TRP A 80 17.85 7.94 3.46
C TRP A 80 18.30 9.06 2.52
N GLU A 81 18.49 8.74 1.25
CA GLU A 81 18.82 9.73 0.23
C GLU A 81 17.56 10.53 -0.15
N TRP A 82 17.64 11.85 0.05
CA TRP A 82 16.55 12.78 -0.25
C TRP A 82 16.24 12.90 -1.73
N ASP A 83 17.27 12.81 -2.57
CA ASP A 83 17.17 13.04 -4.02
C ASP A 83 16.44 11.89 -4.75
N ASN A 84 16.24 10.77 -4.09
CA ASN A 84 15.39 9.70 -4.63
C ASN A 84 13.92 10.14 -4.52
N ALA A 85 13.35 10.54 -5.65
CA ALA A 85 11.93 10.84 -5.74
C ALA A 85 11.12 9.57 -5.96
N GLY A 86 9.97 9.46 -5.33
CA GLY A 86 9.14 8.26 -5.47
C GLY A 86 8.18 8.09 -4.32
N GLY A 87 8.19 6.91 -3.71
CA GLY A 87 7.18 6.52 -2.74
C GLY A 87 5.84 6.23 -3.41
N TYR A 88 4.78 6.16 -2.65
CA TYR A 88 3.46 5.86 -3.17
C TYR A 88 2.43 6.87 -2.66
N SER A 89 1.67 7.43 -3.58
CA SER A 89 0.46 8.20 -3.27
C SER A 89 -0.49 8.18 -4.46
N ALA A 90 -1.78 8.07 -4.18
CA ALA A 90 -2.84 8.07 -5.18
C ALA A 90 -4.01 8.95 -4.75
N LEU A 91 -4.59 9.69 -5.70
CA LEU A 91 -5.87 10.37 -5.53
C LEU A 91 -6.98 9.46 -6.01
N ILE A 92 -7.94 9.19 -5.14
CA ILE A 92 -9.03 8.25 -5.39
C ILE A 92 -10.34 9.03 -5.44
N THR A 93 -11.05 8.94 -6.57
CA THR A 93 -12.39 9.50 -6.74
C THR A 93 -13.39 8.39 -6.93
N VAL A 94 -14.42 8.41 -6.11
CA VAL A 94 -15.56 7.49 -6.14
C VAL A 94 -16.79 8.25 -6.61
N THR A 95 -17.51 7.71 -7.59
CA THR A 95 -18.87 8.18 -7.90
C THR A 95 -19.86 7.28 -7.18
N THR A 96 -20.69 7.84 -6.32
CA THR A 96 -21.75 7.11 -5.60
C THR A 96 -22.88 6.70 -6.55
N LEU A 97 -23.84 5.90 -6.06
CA LEU A 97 -25.03 5.55 -6.84
C LEU A 97 -25.95 6.76 -7.10
N GLU A 98 -25.82 7.81 -6.30
CA GLU A 98 -26.53 9.08 -6.40
C GLU A 98 -25.81 10.11 -7.29
N ASP A 99 -24.76 9.71 -8.01
CA ASP A 99 -23.94 10.56 -8.87
C ASP A 99 -23.09 11.63 -8.13
N GLU A 100 -22.88 11.46 -6.83
CA GLU A 100 -21.98 12.30 -6.06
C GLU A 100 -20.53 11.83 -6.20
N GLU A 101 -19.61 12.76 -6.43
CA GLU A 101 -18.18 12.47 -6.40
C GLU A 101 -17.61 12.68 -5.00
N ARG A 102 -16.90 11.67 -4.50
CA ARG A 102 -16.20 11.67 -3.23
C ARG A 102 -14.71 11.42 -3.48
N THR A 103 -13.85 12.32 -2.98
CA THR A 103 -12.42 12.27 -3.26
C THR A 103 -11.63 12.14 -1.97
N PHE A 104 -10.65 11.25 -1.97
CA PHE A 104 -9.73 11.03 -0.86
C PHE A 104 -8.36 10.54 -1.38
N MET A 105 -7.37 10.50 -0.51
CA MET A 105 -6.03 10.05 -0.87
C MET A 105 -5.70 8.72 -0.22
N MET A 106 -4.82 7.96 -0.86
CA MET A 106 -4.09 6.85 -0.27
C MET A 106 -2.62 7.17 -0.26
N ASP A 107 -2.02 7.16 0.95
CA ASP A 107 -0.64 7.45 1.27
C ASP A 107 -0.17 8.89 0.95
N PHE A 108 0.97 9.27 1.55
CA PHE A 108 1.53 10.62 1.48
C PHE A 108 2.76 10.73 0.57
N GLY A 109 3.28 9.61 0.06
CA GLY A 109 4.46 9.57 -0.78
C GLY A 109 5.79 9.70 -0.04
N TRP A 110 6.87 9.86 -0.82
CA TRP A 110 8.24 10.06 -0.34
C TRP A 110 8.43 11.52 0.09
N ASN A 111 9.48 12.15 0.13
CA ASN A 111 9.79 13.43 0.76
C ASN A 111 8.83 14.61 0.44
N ASN A 112 8.85 15.62 1.32
CA ASN A 112 7.95 16.77 1.24
C ASN A 112 8.20 17.63 -0.01
N GLU A 113 9.46 17.86 -0.42
CA GLU A 113 9.77 18.68 -1.60
C GLU A 113 9.21 18.05 -2.88
N TRP A 114 9.34 16.73 -3.02
CA TRP A 114 8.76 16.00 -4.15
C TRP A 114 7.24 16.08 -4.14
N MET A 115 6.60 15.86 -2.99
CA MET A 115 5.15 15.91 -2.89
C MET A 115 4.59 17.31 -3.08
N ASP A 116 5.30 18.36 -2.68
CA ASP A 116 4.93 19.73 -2.99
C ASP A 116 4.93 19.98 -4.50
N TYR A 117 5.98 19.55 -5.19
CA TYR A 117 6.06 19.63 -6.64
C TYR A 117 4.89 18.87 -7.31
N ILE A 118 4.58 17.65 -6.86
CA ILE A 118 3.44 16.89 -7.38
C ILE A 118 2.12 17.62 -7.16
N TYR A 119 1.90 18.17 -5.99
CA TYR A 119 0.63 18.82 -5.64
C TYR A 119 0.43 20.16 -6.33
N GLU A 120 1.49 20.92 -6.57
CA GLU A 120 1.42 22.29 -7.09
C GLU A 120 1.59 22.36 -8.62
N GLU A 121 2.50 21.53 -9.18
CA GLU A 121 2.94 21.69 -10.56
C GLU A 121 2.36 20.62 -11.50
N THR A 122 1.95 19.46 -10.98
CA THR A 122 1.57 18.34 -11.85
C THR A 122 0.15 17.81 -11.60
N SER A 123 -0.52 18.33 -10.59
CA SER A 123 -1.89 17.94 -10.24
C SER A 123 -2.66 19.13 -9.64
N ASP A 124 -3.92 18.93 -9.31
CA ASP A 124 -4.78 19.90 -8.63
C ASP A 124 -4.94 19.60 -7.12
N VAL A 125 -4.09 18.72 -6.58
CA VAL A 125 -4.20 18.25 -5.19
C VAL A 125 -4.00 19.38 -4.20
N ALA A 126 -3.09 20.33 -4.45
CA ALA A 126 -2.87 21.48 -3.56
C ALA A 126 -4.15 22.29 -3.36
N SER A 127 -4.85 22.63 -4.44
CA SER A 127 -6.13 23.35 -4.37
C SER A 127 -7.23 22.51 -3.74
N LYS A 128 -7.35 21.25 -4.08
CA LYS A 128 -8.35 20.33 -3.52
C LYS A 128 -8.19 20.15 -2.01
N LEU A 129 -6.95 20.05 -1.50
CA LEU A 129 -6.69 20.01 -0.05
C LEU A 129 -7.14 21.29 0.62
N THR A 130 -6.72 22.44 0.09
CA THR A 130 -7.03 23.78 0.64
C THR A 130 -8.54 24.06 0.64
N ASN A 131 -9.24 23.64 -0.41
CA ASN A 131 -10.69 23.82 -0.54
C ASN A 131 -11.51 22.78 0.25
N GLY A 132 -10.85 21.76 0.83
CA GLY A 132 -11.54 20.70 1.58
C GLY A 132 -12.24 19.67 0.69
N GLU A 133 -11.90 19.61 -0.59
CA GLU A 133 -12.45 18.62 -1.53
C GLU A 133 -11.88 17.21 -1.31
N ILE A 134 -10.70 17.09 -0.68
CA ILE A 134 -10.15 15.82 -0.22
C ILE A 134 -10.60 15.57 1.20
N GLU A 135 -11.43 14.54 1.40
CA GLU A 135 -12.15 14.32 2.65
C GLU A 135 -11.29 13.67 3.73
N PHE A 136 -10.45 12.74 3.34
CA PHE A 136 -9.56 12.00 4.26
C PHE A 136 -8.37 11.40 3.52
N VAL A 137 -7.42 10.88 4.30
CA VAL A 137 -6.30 10.07 3.80
C VAL A 137 -6.33 8.70 4.45
N VAL A 138 -6.10 7.66 3.66
CA VAL A 138 -5.85 6.31 4.16
C VAL A 138 -4.36 6.02 4.03
N LEU A 139 -3.66 5.95 5.16
CA LEU A 139 -2.29 5.46 5.20
C LEU A 139 -2.32 3.94 5.11
N SER A 140 -1.67 3.38 4.10
CA SER A 140 -1.60 1.93 3.93
C SER A 140 -0.79 1.28 5.04
N HIS A 141 0.42 1.75 5.27
CA HIS A 141 1.31 1.30 6.34
C HIS A 141 2.38 2.37 6.65
N TRP A 142 3.13 2.17 7.75
CA TRP A 142 4.04 3.19 8.30
C TRP A 142 5.46 3.19 7.71
N HIS A 143 5.70 2.67 6.50
CA HIS A 143 6.97 2.90 5.81
C HIS A 143 7.11 4.36 5.37
N LEU A 144 8.33 4.88 5.41
CA LEU A 144 8.59 6.29 5.07
C LEU A 144 8.25 6.63 3.62
N ASP A 145 8.38 5.70 2.69
CA ASP A 145 7.99 5.91 1.30
C ASP A 145 6.47 5.99 1.07
N HIS A 146 5.67 5.81 2.13
CA HIS A 146 4.23 6.07 2.18
C HIS A 146 3.83 7.21 3.11
N LEU A 147 4.74 7.63 3.99
CA LEU A 147 4.45 8.59 5.06
C LEU A 147 5.24 9.91 4.97
N TRP A 148 6.44 9.90 4.42
CA TRP A 148 7.39 11.02 4.53
C TRP A 148 6.85 12.34 3.96
N GLY A 149 6.06 12.31 2.88
CA GLY A 149 5.44 13.49 2.28
C GLY A 149 4.29 14.11 3.08
N ILE A 150 4.10 13.70 4.34
CA ILE A 150 2.98 14.10 5.19
C ILE A 150 2.87 15.62 5.40
N GLU A 151 3.99 16.33 5.53
CA GLU A 151 4.00 17.78 5.71
C GLU A 151 3.33 18.50 4.54
N SER A 152 3.57 18.02 3.31
CA SER A 152 2.95 18.60 2.10
C SER A 152 1.43 18.55 2.13
N THR A 153 0.86 17.53 2.76
CA THR A 153 -0.58 17.45 3.00
C THR A 153 -1.01 18.35 4.16
N LEU A 154 -0.33 18.22 5.31
CA LEU A 154 -0.78 18.87 6.54
C LEU A 154 -0.60 20.40 6.53
N LYS A 155 0.37 20.94 5.81
CA LYS A 155 0.49 22.40 5.66
C LYS A 155 -0.69 23.04 4.92
N ARG A 156 -1.44 22.23 4.15
CA ARG A 156 -2.62 22.66 3.40
C ARG A 156 -3.94 22.33 4.13
N LYS A 157 -3.95 21.20 4.86
CA LYS A 157 -5.14 20.74 5.60
C LYS A 157 -4.74 19.95 6.86
N GLN A 158 -4.45 20.67 7.96
CA GLN A 158 -4.05 20.06 9.25
C GLN A 158 -5.17 19.23 9.91
N ASP A 159 -6.42 19.57 9.65
CA ASP A 159 -7.60 18.93 10.24
C ASP A 159 -8.16 17.76 9.42
N ILE A 160 -7.45 17.33 8.37
CA ILE A 160 -7.87 16.21 7.53
C ILE A 160 -8.01 14.92 8.37
N THR A 161 -9.07 14.14 8.11
CA THR A 161 -9.20 12.83 8.77
C THR A 161 -8.15 11.85 8.20
N ILE A 162 -7.47 11.11 9.08
CA ILE A 162 -6.47 10.10 8.68
C ILE A 162 -6.88 8.73 9.24
N TYR A 163 -6.92 7.72 8.38
CA TYR A 163 -7.04 6.31 8.73
C TYR A 163 -5.66 5.67 8.61
N ALA A 164 -5.10 5.15 9.72
CA ALA A 164 -3.76 4.56 9.74
C ALA A 164 -3.77 3.20 10.46
N PRO A 165 -2.83 2.29 10.19
CA PRO A 165 -2.71 1.06 10.95
C PRO A 165 -2.49 1.34 12.45
N LYS A 166 -3.10 0.50 13.29
CA LYS A 166 -3.04 0.67 14.75
C LYS A 166 -1.65 0.50 15.34
N THR A 167 -0.81 -0.30 14.72
CA THR A 167 0.56 -0.54 15.19
C THR A 167 1.52 0.43 14.51
N TYR A 168 2.19 1.25 15.31
CA TYR A 168 3.10 2.31 14.87
C TYR A 168 4.31 2.42 15.80
N TYR A 169 5.35 3.11 15.36
CA TYR A 169 6.46 3.55 16.20
C TYR A 169 6.15 4.88 16.89
N PRO A 170 6.81 5.18 18.02
CA PRO A 170 6.75 6.53 18.62
C PRO A 170 7.11 7.62 17.60
N GLU A 171 8.11 7.38 16.74
CA GLU A 171 8.57 8.32 15.72
C GLU A 171 7.49 8.59 14.64
N ASP A 172 6.72 7.57 14.25
CA ASP A 172 5.60 7.74 13.33
C ASP A 172 4.54 8.69 13.91
N MET A 173 4.23 8.50 15.19
CA MET A 173 3.25 9.33 15.87
C MET A 173 3.79 10.74 16.14
N ALA A 174 5.07 10.89 16.46
CA ALA A 174 5.71 12.20 16.58
C ALA A 174 5.69 12.95 15.25
N LEU A 175 6.04 12.28 14.14
CA LEU A 175 5.96 12.87 12.79
C LEU A 175 4.55 13.33 12.44
N LEU A 176 3.53 12.60 12.87
CA LEU A 176 2.14 12.96 12.62
C LEU A 176 1.61 14.06 13.54
N LYS A 177 1.87 13.98 14.85
CA LYS A 177 1.18 14.77 15.87
C LYS A 177 1.99 15.93 16.47
N GLU A 178 3.26 15.99 16.18
CA GLU A 178 4.17 16.98 16.74
C GLU A 178 4.91 17.73 15.63
N LYS A 179 5.62 18.81 15.99
CA LYS A 179 6.68 19.35 15.13
C LYS A 179 7.89 18.44 15.29
N ALA A 180 8.12 17.61 14.30
CA ALA A 180 9.14 16.57 14.36
C ALA A 180 10.15 16.71 13.22
N HIS A 181 11.44 16.63 13.55
CA HIS A 181 12.56 16.65 12.63
C HIS A 181 13.46 15.46 12.93
N HIS A 182 13.29 14.39 12.21
CA HIS A 182 14.09 13.19 12.40
C HIS A 182 15.42 13.28 11.65
N LYS A 183 16.49 12.90 12.33
CA LYS A 183 17.84 12.87 11.78
C LYS A 183 18.49 11.53 12.04
N ALA A 184 19.24 11.02 11.05
CA ALA A 184 20.06 9.83 11.20
C ALA A 184 21.53 10.15 10.97
N LYS A 185 22.41 9.40 11.63
CA LYS A 185 23.86 9.56 11.50
C LYS A 185 24.35 8.78 10.31
N ASN A 186 24.99 9.46 9.36
CA ASN A 186 25.74 8.78 8.30
C ASN A 186 26.98 8.11 8.92
N LYS A 187 27.10 6.80 8.77
CA LYS A 187 28.19 6.03 9.38
C LYS A 187 29.57 6.29 8.75
N ASP A 188 29.57 6.72 7.47
CA ASP A 188 30.81 6.92 6.70
C ASP A 188 31.39 8.31 6.96
N THR A 189 30.54 9.34 7.06
CA THR A 189 30.97 10.73 7.32
C THR A 189 30.87 11.14 8.79
N GLY A 190 30.03 10.44 9.57
CA GLY A 190 29.70 10.81 10.96
C GLY A 190 28.71 11.98 11.10
N GLU A 191 28.26 12.54 10.00
CA GLU A 191 27.33 13.67 9.96
C GLU A 191 25.87 13.25 10.26
N MET A 192 25.11 14.18 10.88
CA MET A 192 23.68 14.01 11.08
C MET A 192 22.94 14.53 9.87
N MET A 193 22.28 13.63 9.16
CA MET A 193 21.46 13.93 7.98
C MET A 193 19.99 14.07 8.38
N GLN A 194 19.32 15.08 7.83
CA GLN A 194 17.86 15.19 7.92
C GLN A 194 17.24 13.98 7.18
N ILE A 195 16.29 13.31 7.83
CA ILE A 195 15.53 12.22 7.20
C ILE A 195 14.16 12.77 6.79
N CYS A 196 13.25 12.86 7.74
CA CYS A 196 11.89 13.34 7.50
C CYS A 196 11.53 14.40 8.54
N GLN A 197 10.60 15.27 8.18
CA GLN A 197 10.11 16.34 9.03
C GLN A 197 8.64 16.63 8.81
N ASN A 198 8.04 17.23 9.82
CA ASN A 198 6.73 17.85 9.75
C ASN A 198 6.64 19.03 10.72
N ASP A 199 6.42 20.23 10.21
CA ASP A 199 6.20 21.45 11.00
C ASP A 199 4.72 21.77 11.23
N TYR A 200 3.82 20.96 10.67
CA TYR A 200 2.36 21.13 10.71
C TYR A 200 1.67 19.95 11.41
N PRO A 201 1.68 19.90 12.77
CA PRO A 201 1.08 18.79 13.50
C PRO A 201 -0.37 18.55 13.08
N HIS A 202 -0.73 17.29 12.89
CA HIS A 202 -2.09 16.90 12.57
C HIS A 202 -3.05 17.23 13.70
N GLN A 203 -4.14 17.94 13.40
CA GLN A 203 -5.15 18.41 14.34
C GLN A 203 -6.52 17.71 14.15
N GLY A 204 -6.69 16.98 13.05
CA GLY A 204 -7.92 16.33 12.72
C GLY A 204 -8.15 14.98 13.44
N LYS A 205 -9.16 14.28 12.95
CA LYS A 205 -9.49 12.93 13.44
C LYS A 205 -8.44 11.92 12.95
N LEU A 206 -7.86 11.16 13.88
CA LEU A 206 -7.02 10.00 13.60
C LEU A 206 -7.77 8.73 13.98
N VAL A 207 -7.98 7.86 12.99
CA VAL A 207 -8.58 6.54 13.17
C VAL A 207 -7.50 5.48 13.04
N LEU A 208 -7.15 4.84 14.15
CA LEU A 208 -6.19 3.74 14.18
C LEU A 208 -6.92 2.43 13.86
N CYS A 209 -6.71 1.93 12.64
CA CYS A 209 -7.37 0.73 12.14
C CYS A 209 -6.82 -0.53 12.80
N ASP A 210 -7.66 -1.17 13.60
CA ASP A 210 -7.39 -2.47 14.23
C ASP A 210 -7.68 -3.61 13.24
N PRO A 211 -6.89 -4.69 13.22
CA PRO A 211 -7.21 -5.88 12.43
C PRO A 211 -8.61 -6.48 12.67
N ALA A 212 -9.17 -6.30 13.87
CA ALA A 212 -10.52 -6.75 14.19
C ALA A 212 -11.64 -5.87 13.57
N GLY A 213 -11.27 -4.73 13.00
CA GLY A 213 -12.24 -3.81 12.39
C GLY A 213 -13.14 -3.07 13.38
N GLU A 214 -14.22 -2.48 12.87
CA GLU A 214 -15.26 -1.83 13.66
C GLU A 214 -16.44 -2.78 13.92
N LYS A 215 -17.09 -2.61 15.07
CA LYS A 215 -18.33 -3.35 15.41
C LYS A 215 -18.25 -4.86 15.20
N ARG A 216 -17.05 -5.46 15.28
CA ARG A 216 -16.77 -6.88 15.03
C ARG A 216 -17.02 -7.33 13.58
N GLU A 217 -17.04 -6.41 12.62
CA GLU A 217 -17.18 -6.74 11.20
C GLU A 217 -15.86 -7.00 10.49
N ASP A 218 -14.71 -6.90 11.19
CA ASP A 218 -13.37 -7.13 10.62
C ASP A 218 -12.96 -6.08 9.55
N ILE A 219 -13.74 -5.01 9.36
CA ILE A 219 -13.52 -3.91 8.42
C ILE A 219 -13.90 -2.55 9.03
N TYR A 220 -13.45 -1.47 8.37
CA TYR A 220 -13.92 -0.10 8.57
C TYR A 220 -14.67 0.36 7.33
N ARG A 221 -15.92 0.78 7.49
CA ARG A 221 -16.72 1.32 6.38
C ARG A 221 -16.42 2.80 6.21
N LEU A 222 -15.96 3.21 5.04
CA LEU A 222 -15.71 4.63 4.73
C LEU A 222 -16.97 5.29 4.19
N MET A 223 -17.64 4.62 3.25
CA MET A 223 -18.89 4.99 2.64
C MET A 223 -19.55 3.75 2.02
N PRO A 224 -20.82 3.81 1.54
CA PRO A 224 -21.39 2.69 0.78
C PRO A 224 -20.47 2.26 -0.36
N GLY A 225 -20.21 0.96 -0.46
CA GLY A 225 -19.35 0.38 -1.47
C GLY A 225 -17.85 0.51 -1.22
N VAL A 226 -17.40 1.13 -0.12
CA VAL A 226 -15.96 1.32 0.18
C VAL A 226 -15.63 0.93 1.61
N ALA A 227 -14.67 0.05 1.78
CA ALA A 227 -14.23 -0.42 3.09
C ALA A 227 -12.70 -0.57 3.18
N ILE A 228 -12.15 -0.36 4.38
CA ILE A 228 -10.78 -0.72 4.76
C ILE A 228 -10.80 -2.07 5.48
N LYS A 229 -9.88 -2.95 5.12
CA LYS A 229 -9.43 -4.08 5.95
C LYS A 229 -7.99 -3.83 6.36
N ASN A 230 -7.72 -3.81 7.66
CA ASN A 230 -6.35 -3.85 8.17
C ASN A 230 -5.91 -5.31 8.29
N PHE A 231 -4.81 -5.66 7.63
CA PHE A 231 -4.16 -6.97 7.75
C PHE A 231 -3.01 -6.91 8.74
N ASP A 232 -3.05 -7.74 9.77
CA ASP A 232 -1.99 -7.83 10.78
C ASP A 232 -0.82 -8.68 10.26
N VAL A 233 0.08 -8.04 9.52
CA VAL A 233 1.26 -8.69 8.95
C VAL A 233 2.54 -8.00 9.42
N PRO A 234 3.61 -8.75 9.77
CA PRO A 234 4.92 -8.19 10.00
C PRO A 234 5.54 -7.76 8.65
N ILE A 235 6.13 -6.58 8.65
CA ILE A 235 6.72 -5.95 7.48
C ILE A 235 8.20 -5.64 7.76
N LEU A 236 8.97 -5.39 6.71
CA LEU A 236 10.37 -4.96 6.80
C LEU A 236 10.49 -3.72 7.72
N LEU A 237 11.69 -3.48 8.25
CA LEU A 237 11.97 -2.34 9.13
C LEU A 237 11.08 -2.31 10.39
N ARG A 238 10.63 -3.49 10.84
CA ARG A 238 9.80 -3.70 12.03
C ARG A 238 8.42 -3.04 11.98
N VAL A 239 7.98 -2.58 10.81
CA VAL A 239 6.61 -2.08 10.61
C VAL A 239 5.61 -3.25 10.70
N ARG A 240 4.37 -2.98 11.10
CA ARG A 240 3.33 -4.00 11.24
C ARG A 240 1.97 -3.45 10.87
N GLY A 241 1.26 -4.23 10.08
CA GLY A 241 -0.11 -3.94 9.66
C GLY A 241 -0.19 -3.14 8.37
N GLU A 242 -1.10 -3.55 7.49
CA GLU A 242 -1.39 -2.84 6.24
C GLU A 242 -2.90 -2.68 6.05
N ASN A 243 -3.33 -1.45 5.80
CA ASN A 243 -4.67 -1.09 5.37
C ASN A 243 -4.83 -1.33 3.87
N VAL A 244 -5.81 -2.10 3.52
CA VAL A 244 -6.20 -2.40 2.13
C VAL A 244 -7.62 -1.91 1.90
N LEU A 245 -7.85 -1.24 0.78
CA LEU A 245 -9.16 -0.75 0.38
C LEU A 245 -9.87 -1.77 -0.52
N TYR A 246 -11.16 -1.93 -0.29
CA TYR A 246 -12.06 -2.71 -1.11
C TYR A 246 -13.22 -1.85 -1.60
N PHE A 247 -13.45 -1.90 -2.90
CA PHE A 247 -14.52 -1.18 -3.58
C PHE A 247 -15.45 -2.19 -4.25
N ASN A 248 -16.74 -2.07 -4.02
CA ASN A 248 -17.74 -2.85 -4.77
C ASN A 248 -18.34 -1.97 -5.87
N VAL A 249 -17.84 -2.15 -7.08
CA VAL A 249 -18.27 -1.35 -8.24
C VAL A 249 -19.46 -2.03 -8.89
N LYS A 250 -20.58 -1.30 -8.99
CA LYS A 250 -21.85 -1.78 -9.56
C LYS A 250 -21.64 -2.43 -10.93
N ASP A 251 -22.29 -3.54 -11.15
CA ASP A 251 -22.25 -4.36 -12.39
C ASP A 251 -20.85 -4.89 -12.76
N LYS A 252 -19.82 -4.64 -11.93
CA LYS A 252 -18.44 -5.08 -12.16
C LYS A 252 -17.95 -6.03 -11.06
N GLY A 253 -18.08 -5.63 -9.80
CA GLY A 253 -17.64 -6.40 -8.64
C GLY A 253 -16.52 -5.74 -7.84
N ILE A 254 -15.76 -6.54 -7.09
CA ILE A 254 -14.77 -6.05 -6.13
C ILE A 254 -13.47 -5.63 -6.82
N VAL A 255 -13.06 -4.40 -6.56
CA VAL A 255 -11.73 -3.86 -6.83
C VAL A 255 -10.97 -3.75 -5.52
N THR A 256 -9.73 -4.22 -5.50
CA THR A 256 -8.83 -4.13 -4.36
C THR A 256 -7.76 -3.08 -4.63
N VAL A 257 -7.52 -2.17 -3.68
CA VAL A 257 -6.47 -1.15 -3.76
C VAL A 257 -5.54 -1.27 -2.56
N THR A 258 -4.24 -1.29 -2.81
CA THR A 258 -3.21 -1.56 -1.81
C THR A 258 -1.98 -0.67 -2.02
N GLY A 259 -1.25 -0.33 -0.96
CA GLY A 259 0.01 0.39 -1.05
C GLY A 259 1.15 -0.52 -1.51
N CYS A 260 1.46 -1.55 -0.70
CA CYS A 260 2.53 -2.51 -0.98
C CYS A 260 2.09 -3.97 -1.06
N CYS A 261 0.87 -4.31 -0.63
CA CYS A 261 0.36 -5.67 -0.68
C CYS A 261 1.19 -6.68 0.15
N HIS A 262 1.71 -6.30 1.31
CA HIS A 262 2.48 -7.23 2.16
C HIS A 262 1.71 -8.50 2.57
N PRO A 263 0.35 -8.50 2.69
CA PRO A 263 -0.39 -9.74 2.88
C PRO A 263 -0.33 -10.69 1.68
N GLY A 264 0.08 -10.19 0.50
CA GLY A 264 0.11 -10.90 -0.77
C GLY A 264 -1.23 -10.88 -1.51
N ILE A 265 -1.18 -10.63 -2.83
CA ILE A 265 -2.37 -10.44 -3.68
C ILE A 265 -3.38 -11.58 -3.60
N LEU A 266 -2.91 -12.84 -3.50
CA LEU A 266 -3.79 -13.99 -3.37
C LEU A 266 -4.55 -14.01 -2.04
N SER A 267 -3.92 -13.52 -0.97
CA SER A 267 -4.56 -13.35 0.34
C SER A 267 -5.65 -12.29 0.29
N LEU A 268 -5.39 -11.16 -0.39
CA LEU A 268 -6.37 -10.08 -0.55
C LEU A 268 -7.63 -10.57 -1.29
N PHE A 269 -7.44 -11.26 -2.41
CA PHE A 269 -8.56 -11.81 -3.18
C PHE A 269 -9.30 -12.93 -2.43
N SER A 270 -8.56 -13.79 -1.72
CA SER A 270 -9.15 -14.85 -0.91
C SER A 270 -9.98 -14.30 0.24
N TYR A 271 -9.48 -13.24 0.90
CA TYR A 271 -10.22 -12.54 1.95
C TYR A 271 -11.55 -11.98 1.42
N ALA A 272 -11.51 -11.25 0.31
CA ALA A 272 -12.70 -10.67 -0.28
C ALA A 272 -13.71 -11.75 -0.69
N ARG A 273 -13.25 -12.82 -1.37
CA ARG A 273 -14.09 -13.95 -1.77
C ARG A 273 -14.77 -14.65 -0.59
N LYS A 274 -14.05 -14.76 0.52
CA LYS A 274 -14.57 -15.42 1.73
C LYS A 274 -15.59 -14.55 2.46
N ASN A 275 -15.34 -13.25 2.55
CA ASN A 275 -16.02 -12.39 3.51
C ASN A 275 -17.08 -11.47 2.90
N PHE A 276 -16.94 -11.03 1.62
CA PHE A 276 -17.92 -10.10 1.05
C PHE A 276 -19.10 -10.80 0.39
N ALA A 277 -20.31 -10.26 0.62
CA ALA A 277 -21.51 -10.67 -0.06
C ALA A 277 -21.42 -10.33 -1.56
N GLY A 278 -22.00 -11.18 -2.41
CA GLY A 278 -22.02 -10.94 -3.86
C GLY A 278 -20.65 -10.87 -4.54
N TYR A 279 -19.57 -11.35 -3.88
CA TYR A 279 -18.21 -11.22 -4.40
C TYR A 279 -18.06 -11.72 -5.83
N GLN A 280 -17.64 -10.81 -6.69
CA GLN A 280 -17.09 -11.07 -8.02
C GLN A 280 -15.75 -10.35 -8.14
N PRO A 281 -14.64 -11.02 -8.49
CA PRO A 281 -13.36 -10.36 -8.65
C PRO A 281 -13.38 -9.51 -9.92
N TYR A 282 -13.07 -8.22 -9.80
CA TYR A 282 -13.02 -7.36 -10.98
C TYR A 282 -11.61 -6.81 -11.23
N GLY A 283 -10.95 -6.27 -10.23
CA GLY A 283 -9.64 -5.69 -10.43
C GLY A 283 -8.80 -5.52 -9.17
N CYS A 284 -7.56 -5.10 -9.41
CA CYS A 284 -6.62 -4.71 -8.37
C CYS A 284 -5.77 -3.54 -8.87
N TYR A 285 -5.37 -2.65 -7.96
CA TYR A 285 -4.43 -1.56 -8.22
C TYR A 285 -3.48 -1.39 -7.04
N GLY A 286 -2.19 -1.11 -7.35
CA GLY A 286 -1.18 -0.72 -6.38
C GLY A 286 0.13 -1.48 -6.50
N GLY A 287 1.01 -1.32 -5.52
CA GLY A 287 2.20 -2.13 -5.33
C GLY A 287 1.84 -3.54 -4.90
N LEU A 288 2.53 -4.55 -5.41
CA LEU A 288 2.24 -5.95 -5.13
C LEU A 288 3.36 -6.69 -4.39
N HIS A 289 4.46 -6.01 -4.10
CA HIS A 289 5.63 -6.51 -3.36
C HIS A 289 6.13 -7.89 -3.83
N ILE A 290 6.27 -8.06 -5.15
CA ILE A 290 6.64 -9.35 -5.74
C ILE A 290 8.12 -9.37 -6.15
N SER A 291 8.50 -8.60 -7.18
CA SER A 291 9.88 -8.61 -7.71
C SER A 291 10.53 -7.23 -7.65
N LEU A 292 10.40 -6.54 -6.53
CA LEU A 292 10.84 -5.14 -6.36
C LEU A 292 12.34 -4.91 -6.63
N PHE A 293 13.17 -5.95 -6.61
CA PHE A 293 14.60 -5.87 -6.97
C PHE A 293 14.90 -6.38 -8.38
N GLU A 294 13.86 -6.52 -9.21
CA GLU A 294 13.95 -6.93 -10.62
C GLU A 294 14.70 -8.28 -10.80
N THR A 295 14.48 -9.20 -9.89
CA THR A 295 15.00 -10.56 -9.94
C THR A 295 13.82 -11.53 -10.06
N TRP A 296 14.01 -12.62 -10.84
CA TRP A 296 13.00 -13.66 -10.97
C TRP A 296 13.25 -14.80 -9.99
N GLU A 297 12.19 -15.22 -9.31
CA GLU A 297 12.19 -16.40 -8.45
C GLU A 297 11.06 -17.37 -8.90
N PRO A 298 11.26 -18.70 -8.84
CA PRO A 298 10.25 -19.67 -9.30
C PRO A 298 8.87 -19.51 -8.64
N LYS A 299 8.82 -19.06 -7.38
CA LYS A 299 7.55 -18.78 -6.68
C LYS A 299 6.68 -17.74 -7.37
N PHE A 300 7.25 -16.86 -8.21
CA PHE A 300 6.50 -15.81 -8.91
C PHE A 300 5.62 -16.39 -10.03
N ASP A 301 6.01 -17.54 -10.61
CA ASP A 301 5.16 -18.29 -11.54
C ASP A 301 3.89 -18.80 -10.84
N ASP A 302 4.01 -19.21 -9.57
CA ASP A 302 2.86 -19.70 -8.81
C ASP A 302 1.91 -18.54 -8.42
N ILE A 303 2.45 -17.34 -8.19
CA ILE A 303 1.62 -16.13 -8.00
C ILE A 303 0.83 -15.84 -9.28
N ILE A 304 1.47 -15.86 -10.46
CA ILE A 304 0.80 -15.67 -11.75
C ILE A 304 -0.33 -16.70 -11.93
N LYS A 305 -0.05 -18.00 -11.72
CA LYS A 305 -1.06 -19.05 -11.79
C LYS A 305 -2.21 -18.79 -10.83
N GLY A 306 -1.90 -18.41 -9.59
CA GLY A 306 -2.88 -18.09 -8.55
C GLY A 306 -3.79 -16.93 -8.96
N VAL A 307 -3.23 -15.81 -9.42
CA VAL A 307 -3.99 -14.64 -9.88
C VAL A 307 -4.95 -15.00 -11.02
N LYS A 308 -4.51 -15.81 -11.98
CA LYS A 308 -5.37 -16.29 -13.10
C LYS A 308 -6.61 -17.03 -12.61
N THR A 309 -6.55 -17.73 -11.48
CA THR A 309 -7.71 -18.44 -10.93
C THR A 309 -8.85 -17.51 -10.49
N PHE A 310 -8.53 -16.26 -10.20
CA PHE A 310 -9.52 -15.26 -9.79
C PHE A 310 -10.22 -14.58 -10.98
N LYS A 311 -9.69 -14.73 -12.22
CA LYS A 311 -10.29 -14.20 -13.47
C LYS A 311 -10.58 -12.69 -13.40
N ILE A 312 -9.69 -11.93 -12.76
CA ILE A 312 -9.82 -10.47 -12.73
C ILE A 312 -9.79 -9.88 -14.14
N GLN A 313 -10.41 -8.71 -14.29
CA GLN A 313 -10.55 -8.01 -15.58
C GLN A 313 -9.56 -6.87 -15.76
N LYS A 314 -8.97 -6.37 -14.65
CA LYS A 314 -7.97 -5.29 -14.66
C LYS A 314 -6.96 -5.47 -13.54
N LEU A 315 -5.67 -5.30 -13.87
CA LEU A 315 -4.58 -5.25 -12.90
C LEU A 315 -3.72 -4.01 -13.16
N GLY A 316 -3.82 -3.00 -12.33
CA GLY A 316 -2.96 -1.83 -12.34
C GLY A 316 -1.74 -2.08 -11.46
N CYS A 317 -0.58 -2.30 -12.09
CA CYS A 317 0.69 -2.52 -11.39
C CYS A 317 1.47 -1.21 -11.26
N ASN A 318 2.09 -1.00 -10.10
CA ASN A 318 3.09 0.05 -9.90
C ASN A 318 3.95 -0.22 -8.66
N HIS A 319 4.69 0.78 -8.21
CA HIS A 319 5.43 0.82 -6.95
C HIS A 319 6.35 -0.41 -6.77
N CYS A 320 6.17 -1.20 -5.71
CA CYS A 320 7.00 -2.34 -5.36
C CYS A 320 6.65 -3.65 -6.10
N THR A 321 5.81 -3.61 -7.14
CA THR A 321 5.44 -4.82 -7.91
C THR A 321 6.64 -5.46 -8.61
N GLY A 322 7.53 -4.64 -9.15
CA GLY A 322 8.63 -5.04 -10.03
C GLY A 322 8.19 -5.19 -11.50
N TRP A 323 8.96 -4.55 -12.41
CA TRP A 323 8.66 -4.55 -13.85
C TRP A 323 8.68 -5.93 -14.46
N ILE A 324 9.72 -6.71 -14.11
CA ILE A 324 9.88 -8.07 -14.63
C ILE A 324 8.66 -8.96 -14.32
N TRP A 325 8.05 -8.79 -13.14
CA TRP A 325 6.84 -9.56 -12.83
C TRP A 325 5.63 -9.07 -13.60
N ALA A 326 5.43 -7.76 -13.69
CA ALA A 326 4.31 -7.16 -14.43
C ALA A 326 4.35 -7.50 -15.91
N GLU A 327 5.53 -7.51 -16.53
CA GLU A 327 5.74 -7.94 -17.92
C GLU A 327 5.33 -9.40 -18.12
N LYS A 328 5.87 -10.31 -17.30
CA LYS A 328 5.54 -11.74 -17.38
C LYS A 328 4.07 -12.03 -17.06
N ALA A 329 3.47 -11.29 -16.12
CA ALA A 329 2.03 -11.38 -15.85
C ALA A 329 1.22 -10.99 -17.07
N SER A 330 1.57 -9.89 -17.74
CA SER A 330 0.93 -9.46 -18.99
C SER A 330 1.10 -10.48 -20.12
N GLU A 331 2.31 -10.97 -20.33
CA GLU A 331 2.62 -12.01 -21.34
C GLU A 331 1.84 -13.31 -21.08
N SER A 332 1.61 -13.65 -19.84
CA SER A 332 0.84 -14.83 -19.46
C SER A 332 -0.69 -14.65 -19.57
N GLY A 333 -1.16 -13.47 -20.02
CA GLY A 333 -2.57 -13.17 -20.25
C GLY A 333 -3.33 -12.66 -19.03
N ILE A 334 -2.63 -12.18 -17.97
CA ILE A 334 -3.25 -11.35 -16.94
C ILE A 334 -3.54 -9.97 -17.55
N PRO A 335 -4.74 -9.38 -17.35
CA PRO A 335 -5.13 -8.11 -17.96
C PRO A 335 -4.45 -6.91 -17.27
N VAL A 336 -3.12 -6.79 -17.44
CA VAL A 336 -2.33 -5.67 -16.90
C VAL A 336 -2.68 -4.40 -17.66
N VAL A 337 -3.06 -3.36 -16.92
CA VAL A 337 -3.35 -2.03 -17.47
C VAL A 337 -2.05 -1.38 -17.90
N LYS A 338 -2.04 -0.84 -19.12
CA LYS A 338 -0.87 -0.15 -19.66
C LYS A 338 -0.86 1.31 -19.21
N GLY A 339 0.30 1.77 -18.74
CA GLY A 339 0.56 3.15 -18.43
C GLY A 339 0.82 4.01 -19.69
N THR A 340 1.02 5.28 -19.48
CA THR A 340 1.32 6.27 -20.52
C THR A 340 2.73 6.82 -20.38
N ASP A 341 3.10 7.75 -21.27
CA ASP A 341 4.39 8.45 -21.20
C ASP A 341 4.33 9.74 -20.37
N LYS A 342 3.26 9.96 -19.62
CA LYS A 342 3.09 11.19 -18.81
C LYS A 342 4.23 11.43 -17.84
N TYR A 343 4.79 10.35 -17.25
CA TYR A 343 5.94 10.44 -16.34
C TYR A 343 7.13 11.21 -16.95
N LYS A 344 7.27 11.25 -18.28
CA LYS A 344 8.35 11.99 -18.96
C LYS A 344 8.26 13.51 -18.76
N THR A 345 7.14 14.01 -18.31
CA THR A 345 6.96 15.44 -17.97
C THR A 345 7.54 15.79 -16.59
N TYR A 346 7.74 14.84 -15.72
CA TYR A 346 8.25 15.02 -14.36
C TYR A 346 9.80 15.01 -14.34
N LYS A 347 10.41 16.05 -14.90
CA LYS A 347 11.86 16.08 -15.11
C LYS A 347 12.68 16.60 -13.93
N LYS A 348 12.07 17.35 -13.01
CA LYS A 348 12.79 18.05 -11.93
C LYS A 348 13.57 17.08 -11.02
N PHE A 349 12.97 15.93 -10.71
CA PHE A 349 13.54 14.94 -9.78
C PHE A 349 13.79 13.57 -10.43
N SER A 350 13.49 13.42 -11.71
CA SER A 350 13.41 12.13 -12.37
C SER A 350 14.76 11.67 -12.90
N THR A 351 15.16 10.47 -12.49
CA THR A 351 16.26 9.68 -13.09
C THR A 351 15.71 8.42 -13.77
N VAL A 352 14.50 8.46 -14.30
CA VAL A 352 13.76 7.28 -14.80
C VAL A 352 14.61 6.42 -15.71
N ALA A 353 14.89 5.22 -15.28
CA ALA A 353 15.63 4.23 -16.05
C ALA A 353 14.74 3.29 -16.86
N LYS A 354 13.42 3.22 -16.54
CA LYS A 354 12.50 2.24 -17.13
C LYS A 354 11.42 2.91 -17.95
N THR A 355 11.14 2.33 -19.12
CA THR A 355 10.23 2.85 -20.12
C THR A 355 9.11 1.90 -20.50
N SER A 356 9.02 0.73 -19.85
CA SER A 356 7.95 -0.22 -20.08
C SER A 356 6.61 0.36 -19.65
N ASN A 357 5.58 0.19 -20.45
CA ASN A 357 4.24 0.67 -20.14
C ASN A 357 3.38 -0.33 -19.34
N VAL A 358 3.98 -1.34 -18.72
CA VAL A 358 3.25 -2.30 -17.85
C VAL A 358 2.97 -1.75 -16.46
N PHE A 359 3.53 -0.58 -16.14
CA PHE A 359 3.23 0.15 -14.91
C PHE A 359 2.33 1.35 -15.18
N LEU A 360 1.47 1.64 -14.21
CA LEU A 360 0.82 2.93 -14.08
C LEU A 360 1.78 3.85 -13.33
N THR A 361 2.29 4.86 -14.02
CA THR A 361 3.29 5.78 -13.51
C THR A 361 2.69 7.15 -13.17
N ASN A 362 3.48 8.05 -12.62
CA ASN A 362 3.03 9.37 -12.19
C ASN A 362 2.22 10.08 -13.28
N GLY A 363 1.05 10.58 -12.92
CA GLY A 363 0.12 11.25 -13.82
C GLY A 363 -0.79 10.33 -14.63
N ASP A 364 -0.61 9.01 -14.55
CA ASP A 364 -1.56 8.06 -15.16
C ASP A 364 -2.85 7.98 -14.36
N THR A 365 -3.89 7.56 -15.05
CA THR A 365 -5.22 7.35 -14.47
C THR A 365 -5.72 5.95 -14.83
N VAL A 366 -6.33 5.28 -13.86
CA VAL A 366 -7.09 4.04 -14.10
C VAL A 366 -8.51 4.18 -13.58
N THR A 367 -9.47 3.65 -14.33
CA THR A 367 -10.90 3.61 -13.93
C THR A 367 -11.39 2.17 -13.84
N PHE A 368 -12.26 1.92 -12.87
CA PHE A 368 -12.94 0.64 -12.68
C PHE A 368 -14.43 0.81 -12.71
#